data_8bd8faa232a0e872a50848b635849b1c
#
_entry.id   8bd8faa232a0e872a50848b635849b1c
#
_cell.length_a   1.000
_cell.length_b   1.000
_cell.length_c   1.000
_cell.angle_alpha   90.00
_cell.angle_beta   90.00
_cell.angle_gamma   90.00
#
_symmetry.space_group_name_H-M   'P 1'
#
loop_
_entity.id
_entity.type
_entity.pdbx_description
1 polymer ?
#
loop_
_entity_poly.entity_id
_entity_poly.type
_entity_poly.pdbx_seq_one_letter_code
_entity_poly.pdbx_strand_id
1 'polypeptide(L)'
;SQAGWDITIATPDGVAPTLDRISIGPTGGTHTKRTQIVEYLKTIRPQIDTPANLSDVNQAEYDLVFYPGGHGPMEDLAVNKTSGQLLVDRVASGKPLALLCHAPAAIMAAHTDAGNAFAGYNMTGLSNAEEKMNPFAWKAKWFLETAMKDIGVEYHKAVLPFTSKVVVDRNVYTGQNPQSSVALAERLVADLI
;
A
#
# COMPACT_ATOMS: atom_id res chain seq x y z
N SER A 1 6.05 10.59 -13.50
CA SER A 1 6.44 11.01 -12.12
C SER A 1 7.52 12.08 -12.16
N GLN A 2 7.79 12.77 -11.03
CA GLN A 2 8.92 13.71 -10.94
C GLN A 2 10.28 13.00 -11.06
N ALA A 3 10.35 11.72 -10.73
CA ALA A 3 11.53 10.89 -10.88
C ALA A 3 11.67 10.24 -12.27
N GLY A 4 10.85 10.64 -13.25
CA GLY A 4 10.90 10.14 -14.63
C GLY A 4 10.19 8.79 -14.85
N TRP A 5 9.58 8.19 -13.84
CA TRP A 5 8.87 6.90 -14.01
C TRP A 5 7.56 7.07 -14.77
N ASP A 6 7.31 6.16 -15.69
CA ASP A 6 5.99 5.93 -16.27
C ASP A 6 5.12 5.15 -15.27
N ILE A 7 3.87 5.57 -15.11
CA ILE A 7 2.97 5.02 -14.11
C ILE A 7 1.73 4.44 -14.80
N THR A 8 1.48 3.16 -14.58
CA THR A 8 0.21 2.49 -14.92
C THR A 8 -0.60 2.33 -13.64
N ILE A 9 -1.83 2.80 -13.62
CA ILE A 9 -2.77 2.59 -12.53
C ILE A 9 -3.62 1.37 -12.88
N ALA A 10 -3.68 0.39 -11.99
CA ALA A 10 -4.53 -0.79 -12.13
C ALA A 10 -5.44 -0.93 -10.91
N THR A 11 -6.66 -1.40 -11.14
CA THR A 11 -7.64 -1.66 -10.09
C THR A 11 -8.31 -3.01 -10.31
N PRO A 12 -8.89 -3.63 -9.28
CA PRO A 12 -9.77 -4.78 -9.48
C PRO A 12 -10.84 -4.47 -10.53
N ASP A 13 -11.01 -5.39 -11.49
CA ASP A 13 -11.98 -5.29 -12.60
C ASP A 13 -11.86 -4.04 -13.49
N GLY A 14 -10.78 -3.26 -13.42
CA GLY A 14 -10.59 -2.04 -14.19
C GLY A 14 -11.58 -0.91 -13.84
N VAL A 15 -12.19 -0.98 -12.67
CA VAL A 15 -13.16 0.02 -12.20
C VAL A 15 -12.44 1.23 -11.63
N ALA A 16 -12.84 2.43 -12.09
CA ALA A 16 -12.31 3.68 -11.56
C ALA A 16 -12.52 3.79 -10.04
N PRO A 17 -11.48 4.05 -9.25
CA PRO A 17 -11.60 4.15 -7.80
C PRO A 17 -12.38 5.40 -7.40
N THR A 18 -13.17 5.29 -6.36
CA THR A 18 -13.86 6.43 -5.76
C THR A 18 -12.98 7.11 -4.71
N LEU A 19 -12.95 8.44 -4.75
CA LEU A 19 -12.22 9.21 -3.76
C LEU A 19 -12.96 9.17 -2.40
N ASP A 20 -12.28 8.70 -1.36
CA ASP A 20 -12.79 8.83 -0.01
C ASP A 20 -12.75 10.28 0.44
N ARG A 21 -13.93 10.89 0.62
CA ARG A 21 -14.08 12.30 1.03
C ARG A 21 -13.50 12.59 2.41
N ILE A 22 -13.40 11.59 3.28
CA ILE A 22 -12.79 11.72 4.62
C ILE A 22 -11.31 12.04 4.48
N SER A 23 -10.62 11.44 3.51
CA SER A 23 -9.17 11.63 3.31
C SER A 23 -8.79 13.06 2.90
N ILE A 24 -9.71 13.80 2.29
CA ILE A 24 -9.54 15.21 1.92
C ILE A 24 -10.26 16.18 2.87
N GLY A 25 -10.88 15.62 3.91
CA GLY A 25 -11.54 16.38 5.01
C GLY A 25 -10.54 16.91 6.06
N PRO A 26 -11.03 17.42 7.19
CA PRO A 26 -10.18 17.97 8.27
C PRO A 26 -9.10 17.03 8.79
N THR A 27 -9.33 15.70 8.71
CA THR A 27 -8.37 14.67 9.13
C THR A 27 -7.27 14.40 8.10
N GLY A 28 -7.41 14.89 6.87
CA GLY A 28 -6.44 14.71 5.77
C GLY A 28 -5.21 15.64 5.83
N GLY A 29 -4.95 16.30 6.95
CA GLY A 29 -3.81 17.18 7.14
C GLY A 29 -4.15 18.67 7.02
N THR A 30 -3.14 19.53 6.83
CA THR A 30 -3.34 20.99 6.70
C THR A 30 -4.15 21.35 5.46
N HIS A 31 -4.79 22.50 5.48
CA HIS A 31 -5.54 23.02 4.33
C HIS A 31 -4.68 23.07 3.06
N THR A 32 -3.46 23.62 3.16
CA THR A 32 -2.52 23.71 2.05
C THR A 32 -2.21 22.33 1.45
N LYS A 33 -1.91 21.35 2.30
CA LYS A 33 -1.62 19.98 1.85
C LYS A 33 -2.82 19.34 1.14
N ARG A 34 -4.01 19.51 1.66
CA ARG A 34 -5.24 19.01 1.03
C ARG A 34 -5.50 19.64 -0.32
N THR A 35 -5.31 20.97 -0.45
CA THR A 35 -5.43 21.68 -1.72
C THR A 35 -4.42 21.13 -2.74
N GLN A 36 -3.17 20.95 -2.35
CA GLN A 36 -2.14 20.37 -3.24
C GLN A 36 -2.52 18.94 -3.71
N ILE A 37 -3.05 18.11 -2.81
CA ILE A 37 -3.51 16.76 -3.16
C ILE A 37 -4.66 16.84 -4.16
N VAL A 38 -5.66 17.68 -3.93
CA VAL A 38 -6.81 17.83 -4.84
C VAL A 38 -6.36 18.32 -6.22
N GLU A 39 -5.48 19.30 -6.29
CA GLU A 39 -4.93 19.79 -7.57
C GLU A 39 -4.13 18.68 -8.29
N TYR A 40 -3.29 17.94 -7.56
CA TYR A 40 -2.56 16.81 -8.14
C TYR A 40 -3.51 15.73 -8.70
N LEU A 41 -4.56 15.38 -7.96
CA LEU A 41 -5.55 14.40 -8.41
C LEU A 41 -6.25 14.84 -9.71
N LYS A 42 -6.46 16.14 -9.93
CA LYS A 42 -6.98 16.65 -11.20
C LYS A 42 -6.02 16.39 -12.36
N THR A 43 -4.71 16.50 -12.13
CA THR A 43 -3.69 16.29 -13.20
C THR A 43 -3.60 14.83 -13.65
N ILE A 44 -3.86 13.87 -12.75
CA ILE A 44 -3.82 12.42 -13.05
C ILE A 44 -5.22 11.83 -13.26
N ARG A 45 -6.26 12.67 -13.32
CA ARG A 45 -7.64 12.24 -13.45
C ARG A 45 -7.88 11.28 -14.65
N PRO A 46 -7.32 11.54 -15.84
CA PRO A 46 -7.50 10.61 -16.97
C PRO A 46 -7.01 9.19 -16.69
N GLN A 47 -5.88 9.04 -15.97
CA GLN A 47 -5.35 7.72 -15.61
C GLN A 47 -6.18 7.03 -14.51
N ILE A 48 -6.77 7.83 -13.59
CA ILE A 48 -7.64 7.31 -12.53
C ILE A 48 -9.00 6.87 -13.08
N ASP A 49 -9.54 7.58 -14.05
CA ASP A 49 -10.86 7.29 -14.62
C ASP A 49 -10.85 6.10 -15.58
N THR A 50 -9.69 5.73 -16.13
CA THR A 50 -9.52 4.60 -17.03
C THR A 50 -8.36 3.70 -16.59
N PRO A 51 -8.44 3.11 -15.38
CA PRO A 51 -7.38 2.22 -14.90
C PRO A 51 -7.35 0.92 -15.71
N ALA A 52 -6.18 0.29 -15.76
CA ALA A 52 -6.07 -1.07 -16.28
C ALA A 52 -6.83 -2.05 -15.37
N ASN A 53 -7.35 -3.13 -15.95
CA ASN A 53 -7.86 -4.23 -15.15
C ASN A 53 -6.67 -5.00 -14.53
N LEU A 54 -6.71 -5.22 -13.22
CA LEU A 54 -5.64 -5.93 -12.51
C LEU A 54 -5.40 -7.34 -13.06
N SER A 55 -6.43 -8.01 -13.60
CA SER A 55 -6.31 -9.32 -14.23
C SER A 55 -5.49 -9.33 -15.52
N ASP A 56 -5.38 -8.18 -16.18
CA ASP A 56 -4.67 -8.04 -17.45
C ASP A 56 -3.23 -7.54 -17.25
N VAL A 57 -2.85 -7.24 -15.99
CA VAL A 57 -1.52 -6.75 -15.65
C VAL A 57 -0.53 -7.92 -15.54
N ASN A 58 0.48 -7.91 -16.41
CA ASN A 58 1.66 -8.75 -16.24
C ASN A 58 2.68 -8.03 -15.35
N GLN A 59 2.75 -8.39 -14.08
CA GLN A 59 3.65 -7.75 -13.11
C GLN A 59 5.14 -7.84 -13.50
N ALA A 60 5.52 -8.81 -14.34
CA ALA A 60 6.90 -8.99 -14.77
C ALA A 60 7.40 -7.87 -15.72
N GLU A 61 6.49 -7.12 -16.34
CA GLU A 61 6.81 -6.02 -17.25
C GLU A 61 7.13 -4.70 -16.52
N TYR A 62 6.88 -4.64 -15.19
CA TYR A 62 7.10 -3.44 -14.39
C TYR A 62 8.35 -3.55 -13.52
N ASP A 63 9.14 -2.48 -13.46
CA ASP A 63 10.30 -2.39 -12.58
C ASP A 63 9.91 -2.35 -11.11
N LEU A 64 8.81 -1.66 -10.79
CA LEU A 64 8.25 -1.54 -9.44
C LEU A 64 6.75 -1.80 -9.46
N VAL A 65 6.26 -2.59 -8.51
CA VAL A 65 4.84 -2.66 -8.16
C VAL A 65 4.64 -1.93 -6.83
N PHE A 66 3.73 -0.94 -6.82
CA PHE A 66 3.43 -0.14 -5.64
C PHE A 66 1.96 -0.20 -5.27
N TYR A 67 1.69 -0.59 -4.04
CA TYR A 67 0.35 -0.58 -3.45
C TYR A 67 0.21 0.67 -2.56
N PRO A 68 -0.60 1.66 -2.96
CA PRO A 68 -0.83 2.85 -2.15
C PRO A 68 -1.67 2.54 -0.92
N GLY A 69 -1.52 3.40 0.11
CA GLY A 69 -2.28 3.30 1.35
C GLY A 69 -3.75 3.72 1.19
N GLY A 70 -4.39 3.88 2.32
CA GLY A 70 -5.82 4.10 2.48
C GLY A 70 -6.53 2.84 2.99
N HIS A 71 -7.79 2.95 3.44
CA HIS A 71 -8.53 1.80 3.99
C HIS A 71 -9.05 0.82 2.93
N GLY A 72 -9.12 1.23 1.64
CA GLY A 72 -9.59 0.38 0.53
C GLY A 72 -8.97 -1.02 0.53
N PRO A 73 -7.63 -1.18 0.62
CA PRO A 73 -6.99 -2.48 0.63
C PRO A 73 -7.50 -3.46 1.70
N MET A 74 -8.01 -2.94 2.83
CA MET A 74 -8.60 -3.77 3.89
C MET A 74 -9.99 -4.31 3.54
N GLU A 75 -10.68 -3.70 2.59
CA GLU A 75 -12.03 -4.12 2.17
C GLU A 75 -11.99 -5.04 0.94
N ASP A 76 -11.20 -4.71 -0.07
CA ASP A 76 -11.18 -5.41 -1.35
C ASP A 76 -9.91 -6.24 -1.59
N LEU A 77 -8.73 -5.64 -1.48
CA LEU A 77 -7.48 -6.30 -1.85
C LEU A 77 -7.10 -7.43 -0.87
N ALA A 78 -7.49 -7.33 0.39
CA ALA A 78 -7.23 -8.35 1.40
C ALA A 78 -7.86 -9.73 1.06
N VAL A 79 -8.87 -9.74 0.19
CA VAL A 79 -9.58 -10.96 -0.24
C VAL A 79 -9.54 -11.17 -1.76
N ASN A 80 -8.88 -10.27 -2.51
CA ASN A 80 -8.82 -10.34 -3.96
C ASN A 80 -7.75 -11.36 -4.41
N LYS A 81 -8.21 -12.46 -5.01
CA LYS A 81 -7.33 -13.56 -5.45
C LYS A 81 -6.35 -13.15 -6.54
N THR A 82 -6.76 -12.28 -7.48
CA THR A 82 -5.89 -11.79 -8.55
C THR A 82 -4.74 -10.96 -7.97
N SER A 83 -5.04 -10.04 -7.05
CA SER A 83 -4.02 -9.28 -6.32
C SER A 83 -3.11 -10.20 -5.50
N GLY A 84 -3.69 -11.20 -4.82
CA GLY A 84 -2.92 -12.18 -4.04
C GLY A 84 -1.93 -12.95 -4.91
N GLN A 85 -2.35 -13.46 -6.08
CA GLN A 85 -1.46 -14.17 -6.99
C GLN A 85 -0.37 -13.25 -7.56
N LEU A 86 -0.72 -12.02 -7.94
CA LEU A 86 0.24 -11.02 -8.40
C LEU A 86 1.33 -10.77 -7.32
N LEU A 87 0.95 -10.69 -6.07
CA LEU A 87 1.87 -10.51 -4.95
C LEU A 87 2.78 -11.73 -4.73
N VAL A 88 2.23 -12.95 -4.85
CA VAL A 88 3.01 -14.20 -4.79
C VAL A 88 4.07 -14.21 -5.89
N ASP A 89 3.66 -13.95 -7.14
CA ASP A 89 4.55 -13.94 -8.30
C ASP A 89 5.61 -12.84 -8.18
N ARG A 90 5.20 -11.66 -7.68
CA ARG A 90 6.10 -10.52 -7.50
C ARG A 90 7.18 -10.79 -6.48
N VAL A 91 6.81 -11.33 -5.32
CA VAL A 91 7.79 -11.64 -4.27
C VAL A 91 8.73 -12.76 -4.70
N ALA A 92 8.22 -13.76 -5.41
CA ALA A 92 9.02 -14.86 -5.93
C ALA A 92 10.00 -14.42 -7.04
N SER A 93 9.63 -13.41 -7.84
CA SER A 93 10.48 -12.89 -8.92
C SER A 93 11.70 -12.11 -8.43
N GLY A 94 11.75 -11.71 -7.15
CA GLY A 94 12.78 -10.83 -6.62
C GLY A 94 12.69 -9.37 -7.08
N LYS A 95 11.71 -9.00 -7.92
CA LYS A 95 11.51 -7.63 -8.37
C LYS A 95 10.88 -6.75 -7.28
N PRO A 96 11.20 -5.44 -7.22
CA PRO A 96 10.77 -4.52 -6.18
C PRO A 96 9.26 -4.44 -5.99
N LEU A 97 8.80 -4.61 -4.76
CA LEU A 97 7.42 -4.43 -4.31
C LEU A 97 7.37 -3.41 -3.19
N ALA A 98 6.51 -2.42 -3.29
CA ALA A 98 6.32 -1.43 -2.23
C ALA A 98 4.86 -1.38 -1.73
N LEU A 99 4.68 -1.28 -0.42
CA LEU A 99 3.37 -1.20 0.23
C LEU A 99 3.40 -0.12 1.33
N LEU A 100 2.38 0.74 1.36
CA LEU A 100 2.32 1.88 2.28
C LEU A 100 1.07 1.82 3.16
N CYS A 101 1.23 2.12 4.46
CA CYS A 101 0.13 2.34 5.40
C CYS A 101 -0.75 1.07 5.57
N HIS A 102 -2.00 1.07 5.06
CA HIS A 102 -2.88 -0.11 5.07
C HIS A 102 -2.69 -1.04 3.85
N ALA A 103 -1.87 -0.66 2.87
CA ALA A 103 -1.65 -1.49 1.68
C ALA A 103 -1.17 -2.93 1.97
N PRO A 104 -0.38 -3.20 3.05
CA PRO A 104 -0.04 -4.57 3.42
C PRO A 104 -1.26 -5.48 3.71
N ALA A 105 -2.47 -4.94 3.85
CA ALA A 105 -3.68 -5.75 3.90
C ALA A 105 -3.83 -6.68 2.67
N ALA A 106 -3.34 -6.26 1.50
CA ALA A 106 -3.39 -7.05 0.29
C ALA A 106 -2.63 -8.40 0.40
N ILE A 107 -1.59 -8.47 1.26
CA ILE A 107 -0.84 -9.72 1.44
C ILE A 107 -1.66 -10.82 2.11
N MET A 108 -2.79 -10.50 2.74
CA MET A 108 -3.71 -11.49 3.31
C MET A 108 -4.23 -12.45 2.23
N ALA A 109 -4.32 -12.01 0.98
CA ALA A 109 -4.73 -12.84 -0.16
C ALA A 109 -3.56 -13.62 -0.82
N ALA A 110 -2.30 -13.40 -0.41
CA ALA A 110 -1.10 -13.98 -1.03
C ALA A 110 -0.78 -15.38 -0.50
N HIS A 111 -1.65 -16.34 -0.81
CA HIS A 111 -1.53 -17.72 -0.36
C HIS A 111 -0.75 -18.60 -1.34
N THR A 112 0.06 -19.49 -0.79
CA THR A 112 0.74 -20.59 -1.48
C THR A 112 0.41 -21.92 -0.81
N ASP A 113 0.82 -23.03 -1.39
CA ASP A 113 0.66 -24.35 -0.76
C ASP A 113 1.41 -24.47 0.59
N ALA A 114 2.45 -23.67 0.79
CA ALA A 114 3.26 -23.63 2.01
C ALA A 114 2.73 -22.63 3.07
N GLY A 115 1.69 -21.87 2.77
CA GLY A 115 1.15 -20.82 3.62
C GLY A 115 1.16 -19.46 2.96
N ASN A 116 1.28 -18.36 3.74
CA ASN A 116 1.35 -17.03 3.17
C ASN A 116 2.76 -16.73 2.62
N ALA A 117 2.84 -16.16 1.41
CA ALA A 117 4.10 -15.86 0.73
C ALA A 117 5.00 -14.85 1.47
N PHE A 118 4.43 -14.09 2.40
CA PHE A 118 5.14 -13.08 3.20
C PHE A 118 5.51 -13.55 4.61
N ALA A 119 5.25 -14.80 4.97
CA ALA A 119 5.71 -15.35 6.25
C ALA A 119 7.24 -15.26 6.37
N GLY A 120 7.73 -14.78 7.53
CA GLY A 120 9.15 -14.55 7.79
C GLY A 120 9.77 -13.35 7.06
N TYR A 121 8.97 -12.46 6.45
CA TYR A 121 9.44 -11.16 5.97
C TYR A 121 9.39 -10.12 7.09
N ASN A 122 10.45 -9.32 7.19
CA ASN A 122 10.45 -8.12 8.02
C ASN A 122 9.65 -7.02 7.31
N MET A 123 8.55 -6.58 7.90
CA MET A 123 7.65 -5.60 7.28
C MET A 123 7.09 -4.62 8.31
N THR A 124 6.54 -3.52 7.83
CA THR A 124 5.72 -2.58 8.60
C THR A 124 4.42 -2.26 7.85
N GLY A 125 3.48 -1.70 8.56
CA GLY A 125 2.22 -1.19 8.08
C GLY A 125 1.57 -0.37 9.20
N LEU A 126 0.34 0.12 9.01
CA LEU A 126 -0.31 0.91 10.05
C LEU A 126 -0.46 0.07 11.33
N SER A 127 0.01 0.65 12.46
CA SER A 127 0.01 -0.06 13.73
C SER A 127 -1.36 -0.06 14.41
N ASN A 128 -1.61 -1.03 15.27
CA ASN A 128 -2.82 -1.09 16.10
C ASN A 128 -2.97 0.16 16.98
N ALA A 129 -1.86 0.77 17.42
CA ALA A 129 -1.88 1.98 18.22
C ALA A 129 -2.38 3.17 17.38
N GLU A 130 -1.89 3.31 16.14
CA GLU A 130 -2.32 4.36 15.21
C GLU A 130 -3.78 4.18 14.79
N GLU A 131 -4.19 2.94 14.50
CA GLU A 131 -5.59 2.66 14.15
C GLU A 131 -6.54 3.02 15.29
N LYS A 132 -6.22 2.66 16.54
CA LYS A 132 -7.04 3.00 17.70
C LYS A 132 -7.13 4.50 18.00
N MET A 133 -6.15 5.28 17.55
CA MET A 133 -6.17 6.74 17.65
C MET A 133 -6.97 7.40 16.52
N ASN A 134 -7.33 6.66 15.49
CA ASN A 134 -8.20 7.14 14.43
C ASN A 134 -9.63 7.32 14.98
N PRO A 135 -10.29 8.48 14.78
CA PRO A 135 -11.67 8.70 15.22
C PRO A 135 -12.68 7.68 14.68
N PHE A 136 -12.32 7.00 13.59
CA PHE A 136 -13.16 5.99 12.93
C PHE A 136 -12.73 4.54 13.23
N ALA A 137 -11.82 4.31 14.18
CA ALA A 137 -11.31 3.00 14.57
C ALA A 137 -12.42 1.98 14.89
N TRP A 138 -13.56 2.44 15.43
CA TRP A 138 -14.72 1.60 15.73
C TRP A 138 -15.39 0.97 14.50
N LYS A 139 -15.06 1.45 13.28
CA LYS A 139 -15.51 0.86 12.01
C LYS A 139 -14.57 -0.23 11.51
N ALA A 140 -13.36 -0.32 12.05
CA ALA A 140 -12.41 -1.34 11.63
C ALA A 140 -12.91 -2.73 12.04
N LYS A 141 -13.10 -3.61 11.06
CA LYS A 141 -13.53 -5.00 11.30
C LYS A 141 -12.40 -5.86 11.86
N TRP A 142 -11.16 -5.48 11.57
CA TRP A 142 -9.94 -6.15 11.98
C TRP A 142 -8.77 -5.15 11.99
N PHE A 143 -7.64 -5.53 12.58
CA PHE A 143 -6.46 -4.69 12.71
C PHE A 143 -5.30 -5.25 11.91
N LEU A 144 -4.69 -4.41 11.06
CA LEU A 144 -3.63 -4.79 10.13
C LEU A 144 -2.40 -5.40 10.84
N GLU A 145 -1.85 -4.71 11.86
CA GLU A 145 -0.69 -5.21 12.61
C GLU A 145 -0.93 -6.62 13.16
N THR A 146 -2.13 -6.88 13.69
CA THR A 146 -2.49 -8.20 14.21
C THR A 146 -2.52 -9.23 13.09
N ALA A 147 -3.23 -8.96 12.01
CA ALA A 147 -3.35 -9.89 10.89
C ALA A 147 -2.00 -10.19 10.21
N MET A 148 -1.11 -9.19 10.07
CA MET A 148 0.23 -9.42 9.55
C MET A 148 1.04 -10.39 10.44
N LYS A 149 0.96 -10.24 11.75
CA LYS A 149 1.61 -11.16 12.70
C LYS A 149 1.02 -12.57 12.63
N ASP A 150 -0.30 -12.67 12.50
CA ASP A 150 -1.01 -13.96 12.46
C ASP A 150 -0.64 -14.81 11.24
N ILE A 151 -0.28 -14.16 10.12
CA ILE A 151 0.24 -14.86 8.91
C ILE A 151 1.75 -15.08 8.92
N GLY A 152 2.44 -14.78 10.04
CA GLY A 152 3.86 -15.04 10.21
C GLY A 152 4.82 -13.93 9.74
N VAL A 153 4.33 -12.70 9.51
CA VAL A 153 5.21 -11.55 9.23
C VAL A 153 5.94 -11.12 10.49
N GLU A 154 7.25 -10.89 10.37
CA GLU A 154 8.08 -10.24 11.38
C GLU A 154 7.79 -8.72 11.37
N TYR A 155 6.79 -8.33 12.15
CA TYR A 155 6.26 -6.97 12.11
C TYR A 155 7.08 -5.99 12.93
N HIS A 156 7.49 -4.89 12.31
CA HIS A 156 8.25 -3.79 12.93
C HIS A 156 7.47 -2.49 12.90
N LYS A 157 7.53 -1.72 14.00
CA LYS A 157 6.91 -0.39 14.06
C LYS A 157 7.84 0.65 14.67
N ALA A 158 7.54 1.92 14.43
CA ALA A 158 8.17 3.04 15.12
C ALA A 158 7.80 3.02 16.62
N VAL A 159 8.67 3.59 17.44
CA VAL A 159 8.45 3.68 18.90
C VAL A 159 7.22 4.53 19.23
N LEU A 160 7.05 5.64 18.51
CA LEU A 160 5.91 6.53 18.69
C LEU A 160 4.94 6.41 17.49
N PRO A 161 3.62 6.40 17.75
CA PRO A 161 2.61 6.47 16.68
C PRO A 161 2.84 7.69 15.77
N PHE A 162 2.47 7.56 14.49
CA PHE A 162 2.60 8.58 13.44
C PHE A 162 4.03 9.09 13.19
N THR A 163 5.05 8.39 13.68
CA THR A 163 6.43 8.60 13.27
C THR A 163 6.72 7.81 12.00
N SER A 164 7.48 8.41 11.08
CA SER A 164 7.90 7.75 9.84
C SER A 164 8.74 6.50 10.15
N LYS A 165 8.38 5.38 9.53
CA LYS A 165 9.11 4.13 9.58
C LYS A 165 9.06 3.47 8.21
N VAL A 166 10.23 3.13 7.68
CA VAL A 166 10.40 2.33 6.47
C VAL A 166 11.14 1.05 6.87
N VAL A 167 10.68 -0.07 6.36
CA VAL A 167 11.33 -1.39 6.50
C VAL A 167 11.53 -1.94 5.10
N VAL A 168 12.75 -2.44 4.84
CA VAL A 168 13.10 -3.10 3.58
C VAL A 168 13.63 -4.48 3.93
N ASP A 169 13.07 -5.49 3.34
CA ASP A 169 13.55 -6.86 3.44
C ASP A 169 13.50 -7.52 2.07
N ARG A 170 14.66 -8.00 1.62
CA ARG A 170 14.81 -8.56 0.27
C ARG A 170 14.33 -7.54 -0.78
N ASN A 171 13.31 -7.87 -1.55
CA ASN A 171 12.72 -7.02 -2.57
C ASN A 171 11.46 -6.26 -2.11
N VAL A 172 11.09 -6.34 -0.83
CA VAL A 172 9.86 -5.75 -0.29
C VAL A 172 10.17 -4.50 0.53
N TYR A 173 9.56 -3.40 0.16
CA TYR A 173 9.66 -2.07 0.77
C TYR A 173 8.34 -1.72 1.44
N THR A 174 8.34 -1.45 2.74
CA THR A 174 7.11 -1.09 3.44
C THR A 174 7.24 0.20 4.21
N GLY A 175 6.20 1.03 4.16
CA GLY A 175 6.06 2.27 4.93
C GLY A 175 4.90 2.18 5.91
N GLN A 176 5.12 2.53 7.18
CA GLN A 176 4.15 2.29 8.25
C GLN A 176 2.86 3.09 8.10
N ASN A 177 2.95 4.35 7.70
CA ASN A 177 1.87 5.34 7.86
C ASN A 177 2.00 6.47 6.81
N PRO A 178 1.08 7.43 6.74
CA PRO A 178 1.18 8.57 5.83
C PRO A 178 2.47 9.38 5.97
N GLN A 179 3.05 9.46 7.16
CA GLN A 179 4.32 10.17 7.43
C GLN A 179 5.51 9.45 6.79
N SER A 180 5.38 8.17 6.49
CA SER A 180 6.40 7.36 5.82
C SER A 180 6.45 7.54 4.31
N SER A 181 5.47 8.25 3.71
CA SER A 181 5.32 8.34 2.24
C SER A 181 6.55 8.92 1.55
N VAL A 182 7.11 10.01 2.09
CA VAL A 182 8.29 10.67 1.51
C VAL A 182 9.51 9.77 1.66
N ALA A 183 9.77 9.28 2.87
CA ALA A 183 10.92 8.41 3.14
C ALA A 183 10.89 7.11 2.33
N LEU A 184 9.71 6.53 2.11
CA LEU A 184 9.55 5.35 1.25
C LEU A 184 9.84 5.69 -0.21
N ALA A 185 9.33 6.82 -0.71
CA ALA A 185 9.58 7.25 -2.08
C ALA A 185 11.07 7.56 -2.33
N GLU A 186 11.73 8.28 -1.41
CA GLU A 186 13.17 8.57 -1.47
C GLU A 186 13.99 7.28 -1.46
N ARG A 187 13.61 6.32 -0.63
CA ARG A 187 14.29 5.02 -0.56
C ARG A 187 14.15 4.25 -1.87
N LEU A 188 12.95 4.21 -2.47
CA LEU A 188 12.72 3.57 -3.77
C LEU A 188 13.52 4.23 -4.89
N VAL A 189 13.56 5.56 -4.92
CA VAL A 189 14.37 6.29 -5.93
C VAL A 189 15.85 5.98 -5.75
N ALA A 190 16.36 6.00 -4.51
CA ALA A 190 17.78 5.73 -4.25
C ALA A 190 18.23 4.30 -4.59
N ASP A 191 17.33 3.32 -4.44
CA ASP A 191 17.66 1.92 -4.67
C ASP A 191 17.42 1.47 -6.12
N LEU A 192 16.55 2.17 -6.88
CA LEU A 192 16.07 1.73 -8.20
C LEU A 192 16.49 2.65 -9.37
N ILE A 193 17.01 3.82 -9.11
CA ILE A 193 17.54 4.78 -10.11
C ILE A 193 19.00 5.07 -9.82
#